data_bb26435c786dae8ea13488c2dea38846
#
_entry.id   bb26435c786dae8ea13488c2dea38846
#
_cell.length_a   1.000
_cell.length_b   1.000
_cell.length_c   1.000
_cell.angle_alpha   90.00
_cell.angle_beta   90.00
_cell.angle_gamma   90.00
#
_symmetry.space_group_name_H-M   'P 1'
#
loop_
_entity.id
_entity.type
_entity.pdbx_description
1 polymer ?
#
loop_
_entity_poly.entity_id
_entity_poly.type
_entity_poly.pdbx_seq_one_letter_code
_entity_poly.pdbx_strand_id
1 'polypeptide(L)'
;MQIFSEILINAEGYKEDHSAIDTSCTKSVEHLLFALRNSEYLIDRTASTYIRDHAEGKLAVPMELQKPRREGTVTVRTSGKSSGAIYIYTKDIPSNQHHTRTGTVVRGIELARFANVGTKLSVKVVPEQLDLRGLPLGEAVARAKARGLRVLADNRDVDGRVVIDQNPATTLEVLKEGKVALSTVALEDVIDITLDYEHAPRQVDPFRRSTGLTLSPIGSMPFFYNIDDEMYLFKPKFASNVNIIPENVPKQPVPPYSLAVTNDARKARGMTGVRSVANEEYGPTGEPFEGTNVIGTVLDIDKLPLIKDGSTVFIREVKP
;
A
#
# COMPACT_ATOMS: atom_id res chain seq x y z
N MET A 1 -7.20 -39.98 -3.17
CA MET A 1 -6.52 -38.68 -3.39
C MET A 1 -7.52 -37.59 -3.01
N GLN A 2 -7.24 -36.82 -1.98
CA GLN A 2 -8.11 -35.72 -1.56
C GLN A 2 -7.85 -34.54 -2.50
N ILE A 3 -8.87 -34.09 -3.23
CA ILE A 3 -8.75 -32.93 -4.14
C ILE A 3 -9.05 -31.69 -3.30
N PHE A 4 -8.07 -30.80 -3.17
CA PHE A 4 -8.23 -29.51 -2.51
C PHE A 4 -8.68 -28.46 -3.53
N SER A 5 -9.54 -27.54 -3.12
CA SER A 5 -10.02 -26.42 -3.94
C SER A 5 -9.23 -25.14 -3.74
N GLU A 6 -8.35 -25.10 -2.72
CA GLU A 6 -7.53 -23.95 -2.38
C GLU A 6 -6.14 -24.36 -1.86
N ILE A 7 -5.17 -23.45 -1.96
CA ILE A 7 -3.85 -23.55 -1.35
C ILE A 7 -3.92 -22.93 0.04
N LEU A 8 -3.51 -23.65 1.07
CA LEU A 8 -3.35 -23.13 2.42
C LEU A 8 -1.87 -22.89 2.70
N ILE A 9 -1.52 -21.66 3.06
CA ILE A 9 -0.17 -21.22 3.40
C ILE A 9 -0.12 -20.90 4.90
N ASN A 10 0.83 -21.48 5.61
CA ASN A 10 1.21 -21.03 6.94
C ASN A 10 2.35 -20.03 6.83
N ALA A 11 2.15 -18.80 7.36
CA ALA A 11 3.18 -17.77 7.36
C ALA A 11 4.40 -18.18 8.19
N GLU A 12 5.58 -17.80 7.72
CA GLU A 12 6.84 -18.06 8.46
C GLU A 12 6.80 -17.34 9.80
N GLY A 13 7.21 -18.04 10.85
CA GLY A 13 7.20 -17.52 12.21
C GLY A 13 5.86 -17.60 12.94
N TYR A 14 4.77 -17.93 12.25
CA TYR A 14 3.47 -18.11 12.89
C TYR A 14 3.27 -19.54 13.38
N LYS A 15 2.72 -19.69 14.59
CA LYS A 15 2.24 -20.96 15.15
C LYS A 15 0.84 -20.74 15.72
N GLU A 16 -0.07 -21.68 15.45
CA GLU A 16 -1.48 -21.58 15.87
C GLU A 16 -1.66 -21.51 17.39
N ASP A 17 -0.76 -22.14 18.14
CA ASP A 17 -0.79 -22.13 19.61
C ASP A 17 -0.27 -20.81 20.23
N HIS A 18 0.12 -19.84 19.39
CA HIS A 18 0.70 -18.54 19.78
C HIS A 18 1.92 -18.63 20.71
N SER A 19 2.42 -19.85 21.02
CA SER A 19 3.42 -20.10 22.08
C SER A 19 4.81 -19.57 21.76
N ALA A 20 5.11 -19.32 20.47
CA ALA A 20 6.42 -18.83 20.03
C ALA A 20 6.36 -18.19 18.65
N ILE A 21 5.74 -17.01 18.54
CA ILE A 21 5.77 -16.25 17.28
C ILE A 21 7.19 -15.72 17.05
N ASP A 22 7.80 -16.11 15.92
CA ASP A 22 9.08 -15.61 15.47
C ASP A 22 8.88 -14.34 14.63
N THR A 23 9.53 -13.27 15.03
CA THR A 23 9.44 -11.95 14.39
C THR A 23 10.66 -11.61 13.54
N SER A 24 11.45 -12.59 13.12
CA SER A 24 12.67 -12.36 12.32
C SER A 24 12.42 -11.93 10.88
N CYS A 25 11.19 -12.10 10.36
CA CYS A 25 10.84 -11.76 8.97
C CYS A 25 9.46 -11.09 8.85
N THR A 26 9.08 -10.29 9.84
CA THR A 26 7.72 -9.73 9.95
C THR A 26 7.32 -8.83 8.79
N LYS A 27 8.23 -8.03 8.26
CA LYS A 27 7.94 -7.11 7.13
C LYS A 27 7.66 -7.86 5.84
N SER A 28 8.45 -8.91 5.57
CA SER A 28 8.25 -9.75 4.38
C SER A 28 7.00 -10.62 4.51
N VAL A 29 6.68 -11.09 5.72
CA VAL A 29 5.43 -11.80 5.99
C VAL A 29 4.24 -10.86 5.85
N GLU A 30 4.31 -9.63 6.39
CA GLU A 30 3.24 -8.65 6.23
C GLU A 30 2.98 -8.33 4.76
N HIS A 31 4.04 -8.24 3.92
CA HIS A 31 3.88 -8.10 2.48
C HIS A 31 3.15 -9.31 1.85
N LEU A 32 3.48 -10.55 2.27
CA LEU A 32 2.76 -11.74 1.81
C LEU A 32 1.27 -11.67 2.16
N LEU A 33 0.95 -11.32 3.42
CA LEU A 33 -0.43 -11.20 3.89
C LEU A 33 -1.19 -10.12 3.10
N PHE A 34 -0.56 -8.97 2.88
CA PHE A 34 -1.11 -7.87 2.10
C PHE A 34 -1.36 -8.27 0.63
N ALA A 35 -0.39 -8.90 -0.01
CA ALA A 35 -0.49 -9.30 -1.42
C ALA A 35 -1.60 -10.33 -1.66
N LEU A 36 -1.84 -11.22 -0.69
CA LEU A 36 -2.83 -12.30 -0.78
C LEU A 36 -4.11 -12.03 0.05
N ARG A 37 -4.35 -10.78 0.46
CA ARG A 37 -5.51 -10.38 1.28
C ARG A 37 -6.87 -10.68 0.62
N ASN A 38 -6.91 -10.72 -0.70
CA ASN A 38 -8.13 -11.04 -1.47
C ASN A 38 -8.28 -12.54 -1.74
N SER A 39 -7.43 -13.38 -1.16
CA SER A 39 -7.41 -14.84 -1.36
C SER A 39 -7.21 -15.26 -2.83
N GLU A 40 -6.63 -14.40 -3.67
CA GLU A 40 -6.31 -14.66 -5.08
C GLU A 40 -4.79 -14.67 -5.30
N TYR A 41 -4.33 -15.64 -6.12
CA TYR A 41 -2.96 -15.74 -6.62
C TYR A 41 -3.02 -15.88 -8.12
N LEU A 42 -2.63 -14.82 -8.85
CA LEU A 42 -2.64 -14.80 -10.31
C LEU A 42 -1.26 -15.21 -10.84
N ILE A 43 -1.20 -16.33 -11.54
CA ILE A 43 0.05 -16.83 -12.09
C ILE A 43 0.45 -16.01 -13.32
N ASP A 44 1.47 -15.16 -13.18
CA ASP A 44 2.07 -14.40 -14.27
C ASP A 44 3.28 -15.12 -14.89
N ARG A 45 3.87 -16.09 -14.16
CA ARG A 45 5.02 -16.88 -14.63
C ARG A 45 5.05 -18.26 -14.02
N THR A 46 5.42 -19.26 -14.83
CA THR A 46 5.74 -20.62 -14.41
C THR A 46 7.16 -20.99 -14.80
N ALA A 47 7.79 -21.86 -14.01
CA ALA A 47 9.05 -22.52 -14.33
C ALA A 47 9.01 -23.96 -13.79
N SER A 48 9.98 -24.78 -14.14
CA SER A 48 10.05 -26.18 -13.68
C SER A 48 10.10 -26.36 -12.16
N THR A 49 10.36 -25.29 -11.41
CA THR A 49 10.57 -25.32 -9.95
C THR A 49 9.67 -24.37 -9.16
N TYR A 50 8.89 -23.50 -9.83
CA TYR A 50 8.05 -22.53 -9.14
C TYR A 50 6.92 -22.00 -10.04
N ILE A 51 5.92 -21.44 -9.37
CA ILE A 51 4.95 -20.48 -9.93
C ILE A 51 5.15 -19.11 -9.28
N ARG A 52 4.79 -18.03 -9.99
CA ARG A 52 4.95 -16.65 -9.53
C ARG A 52 3.68 -15.85 -9.72
N ASP A 53 3.40 -15.01 -8.73
CA ASP A 53 2.47 -13.89 -8.81
C ASP A 53 3.24 -12.58 -8.66
N HIS A 54 3.01 -11.62 -9.55
CA HIS A 54 3.64 -10.30 -9.54
C HIS A 54 2.69 -9.18 -9.08
N ALA A 55 1.51 -9.51 -8.54
CA ALA A 55 0.42 -8.56 -8.26
C ALA A 55 0.90 -7.31 -7.49
N GLU A 56 1.68 -7.50 -6.45
CA GLU A 56 2.23 -6.41 -5.63
C GLU A 56 3.73 -6.19 -5.89
N GLY A 57 4.17 -6.48 -7.10
CA GLY A 57 5.54 -6.19 -7.55
C GLY A 57 5.85 -4.69 -7.50
N LYS A 58 7.15 -4.36 -7.47
CA LYS A 58 7.71 -3.01 -7.32
C LYS A 58 7.61 -2.41 -5.90
N LEU A 59 7.07 -3.11 -4.92
CA LEU A 59 7.19 -2.71 -3.52
C LEU A 59 8.56 -3.13 -2.97
N ALA A 60 9.18 -2.25 -2.20
CA ALA A 60 10.45 -2.55 -1.53
C ALA A 60 10.17 -3.47 -0.34
N VAL A 61 10.68 -4.72 -0.43
CA VAL A 61 10.62 -5.69 0.65
C VAL A 61 12.03 -5.97 1.12
N PRO A 62 12.34 -5.87 2.42
CA PRO A 62 13.69 -6.12 2.92
C PRO A 62 14.05 -7.59 2.81
N MET A 63 15.36 -7.87 2.72
CA MET A 63 15.88 -9.22 2.88
C MET A 63 15.97 -9.51 4.38
N GLU A 64 15.14 -10.44 4.89
CA GLU A 64 15.07 -10.74 6.31
C GLU A 64 15.50 -12.18 6.61
N LEU A 65 15.02 -13.17 5.86
CA LEU A 65 15.26 -14.57 6.15
C LEU A 65 15.64 -15.37 4.90
N GLN A 66 16.91 -15.77 4.84
CA GLN A 66 17.43 -16.61 3.78
C GLN A 66 17.46 -18.08 4.23
N LYS A 67 16.67 -18.93 3.60
CA LYS A 67 16.64 -20.39 3.84
C LYS A 67 16.59 -21.17 2.52
N PRO A 68 16.98 -22.45 2.48
CA PRO A 68 16.74 -23.31 1.33
C PRO A 68 15.25 -23.32 0.96
N ARG A 69 14.97 -23.32 -0.32
CA ARG A 69 13.60 -23.31 -0.87
C ARG A 69 13.22 -24.74 -1.21
N ARG A 70 12.58 -25.40 -0.27
CA ARG A 70 12.03 -26.73 -0.47
C ARG A 70 10.68 -26.63 -1.18
N GLU A 71 10.21 -27.75 -1.70
CA GLU A 71 8.83 -27.84 -2.18
C GLU A 71 7.84 -27.32 -1.14
N GLY A 72 6.83 -26.55 -1.59
CA GLY A 72 5.88 -25.85 -0.72
C GLY A 72 6.40 -24.57 -0.09
N THR A 73 7.70 -24.23 -0.21
CA THR A 73 8.20 -22.94 0.31
C THR A 73 7.57 -21.78 -0.44
N VAL A 74 7.15 -20.77 0.32
CA VAL A 74 6.68 -19.48 -0.20
C VAL A 74 7.73 -18.42 0.09
N THR A 75 8.07 -17.61 -0.91
CA THR A 75 9.02 -16.51 -0.74
C THR A 75 8.53 -15.23 -1.38
N VAL A 76 9.00 -14.11 -0.86
CA VAL A 76 8.90 -12.79 -1.50
C VAL A 76 10.26 -12.44 -2.10
N ARG A 77 10.26 -11.93 -3.34
CA ARG A 77 11.48 -11.42 -3.96
C ARG A 77 11.82 -10.03 -3.43
N THR A 78 13.06 -9.83 -3.02
CA THR A 78 13.52 -8.61 -2.31
C THR A 78 14.26 -7.63 -3.21
N SER A 79 14.56 -7.99 -4.47
CA SER A 79 15.36 -7.13 -5.35
C SER A 79 15.06 -7.33 -6.83
N GLY A 80 15.51 -6.35 -7.64
CA GLY A 80 15.36 -6.34 -9.10
C GLY A 80 13.94 -6.00 -9.55
N LYS A 81 13.67 -6.18 -10.85
CA LYS A 81 12.39 -5.80 -11.50
C LYS A 81 11.16 -6.54 -10.94
N SER A 82 11.36 -7.66 -10.27
CA SER A 82 10.29 -8.47 -9.66
C SER A 82 10.30 -8.36 -8.13
N SER A 83 10.89 -7.30 -7.54
CA SER A 83 10.80 -7.04 -6.10
C SER A 83 9.34 -6.97 -5.67
N GLY A 84 8.99 -7.64 -4.57
CA GLY A 84 7.61 -7.78 -4.09
C GLY A 84 6.84 -8.98 -4.65
N ALA A 85 7.28 -9.60 -5.76
CA ALA A 85 6.61 -10.76 -6.32
C ALA A 85 6.66 -11.98 -5.39
N ILE A 86 5.55 -12.72 -5.34
CA ILE A 86 5.36 -13.93 -4.53
C ILE A 86 5.71 -15.16 -5.36
N TYR A 87 6.47 -16.08 -4.78
CA TYR A 87 6.86 -17.35 -5.40
C TYR A 87 6.42 -18.52 -4.54
N ILE A 88 5.79 -19.52 -5.14
CA ILE A 88 5.52 -20.82 -4.53
C ILE A 88 6.37 -21.85 -5.25
N TYR A 89 7.23 -22.56 -4.51
CA TYR A 89 8.14 -23.56 -5.08
C TYR A 89 7.51 -24.93 -5.13
N THR A 90 7.64 -25.57 -6.31
CA THR A 90 7.11 -26.91 -6.61
C THR A 90 8.19 -27.99 -6.60
N LYS A 91 9.47 -27.59 -6.38
CA LYS A 91 10.64 -28.48 -6.22
C LYS A 91 11.69 -27.82 -5.33
N ASP A 92 12.54 -28.66 -4.75
CA ASP A 92 13.66 -28.21 -3.93
C ASP A 92 14.72 -27.51 -4.76
N ILE A 93 15.14 -26.33 -4.30
CA ILE A 93 16.26 -25.56 -4.87
C ILE A 93 17.06 -24.87 -3.76
N PRO A 94 18.35 -24.52 -4.01
CA PRO A 94 19.19 -23.83 -3.03
C PRO A 94 18.61 -22.49 -2.61
N SER A 95 19.06 -21.96 -1.47
CA SER A 95 18.76 -20.59 -1.02
C SER A 95 19.28 -19.55 -2.02
N ASN A 96 18.67 -18.37 -1.99
CA ASN A 96 19.06 -17.23 -2.85
C ASN A 96 18.93 -15.94 -2.05
N GLN A 97 19.94 -15.09 -2.12
CA GLN A 97 20.01 -13.81 -1.41
C GLN A 97 18.97 -12.77 -1.86
N HIS A 98 18.22 -13.05 -2.92
CA HIS A 98 17.17 -12.15 -3.41
C HIS A 98 15.77 -12.60 -3.04
N HIS A 99 15.65 -13.58 -2.14
CA HIS A 99 14.37 -14.13 -1.70
C HIS A 99 14.33 -14.32 -0.19
N THR A 100 13.39 -13.65 0.47
CA THR A 100 13.04 -13.94 1.86
C THR A 100 11.99 -15.05 1.90
N ARG A 101 12.20 -16.08 2.73
CA ARG A 101 11.18 -17.06 3.03
C ARG A 101 10.09 -16.41 3.88
N THR A 102 8.83 -16.55 3.46
CA THR A 102 7.68 -15.91 4.11
C THR A 102 6.58 -16.88 4.50
N GLY A 103 6.69 -18.15 4.10
CA GLY A 103 5.70 -19.15 4.47
C GLY A 103 5.95 -20.52 3.87
N THR A 104 5.02 -21.43 4.15
CA THR A 104 5.02 -22.79 3.62
C THR A 104 3.62 -23.21 3.28
N VAL A 105 3.43 -23.80 2.10
CA VAL A 105 2.18 -24.45 1.71
C VAL A 105 2.00 -25.70 2.57
N VAL A 106 0.93 -25.74 3.35
CA VAL A 106 0.58 -26.88 4.21
C VAL A 106 -0.48 -27.79 3.58
N ARG A 107 -1.17 -27.29 2.55
CA ARG A 107 -2.20 -28.04 1.80
C ARG A 107 -2.37 -27.44 0.39
N GLY A 108 -2.61 -28.29 -0.62
CA GLY A 108 -2.96 -27.88 -1.96
C GLY A 108 -1.76 -27.61 -2.89
N ILE A 109 -0.55 -28.08 -2.58
CA ILE A 109 0.65 -27.86 -3.43
C ILE A 109 0.50 -28.45 -4.84
N GLU A 110 -0.34 -29.47 -5.01
CA GLU A 110 -0.65 -30.06 -6.30
C GLU A 110 -1.32 -29.05 -7.25
N LEU A 111 -2.11 -28.11 -6.74
CA LEU A 111 -2.71 -27.04 -7.55
C LEU A 111 -1.62 -26.18 -8.19
N ALA A 112 -0.56 -25.86 -7.44
CA ALA A 112 0.59 -25.11 -7.95
C ALA A 112 1.39 -25.89 -9.02
N ARG A 113 1.46 -27.24 -8.91
CA ARG A 113 2.18 -28.09 -9.87
C ARG A 113 1.52 -28.16 -11.23
N PHE A 114 0.19 -28.11 -11.27
CA PHE A 114 -0.60 -28.25 -12.51
C PHE A 114 -1.06 -26.92 -13.12
N ALA A 115 -0.82 -25.82 -12.43
CA ALA A 115 -1.26 -24.50 -12.86
C ALA A 115 -0.38 -23.90 -13.97
N ASN A 116 -1.01 -23.14 -14.87
CA ASN A 116 -0.36 -22.47 -15.98
C ASN A 116 -0.43 -20.93 -15.82
N VAL A 117 0.34 -20.22 -16.62
CA VAL A 117 0.26 -18.74 -16.70
C VAL A 117 -1.18 -18.33 -17.04
N GLY A 118 -1.68 -17.31 -16.34
CA GLY A 118 -3.05 -16.81 -16.44
C GLY A 118 -4.05 -17.54 -15.51
N THR A 119 -3.65 -18.65 -14.86
CA THR A 119 -4.52 -19.33 -13.87
C THR A 119 -4.61 -18.48 -12.61
N LYS A 120 -5.83 -18.31 -12.10
CA LYS A 120 -6.11 -17.78 -10.77
C LYS A 120 -6.32 -18.94 -9.81
N LEU A 121 -5.54 -18.97 -8.73
CA LEU A 121 -5.67 -19.95 -7.64
C LEU A 121 -6.30 -19.27 -6.42
N SER A 122 -7.19 -19.98 -5.74
CA SER A 122 -7.63 -19.59 -4.40
C SER A 122 -6.53 -19.91 -3.39
N VAL A 123 -6.13 -18.92 -2.61
CA VAL A 123 -5.05 -19.05 -1.62
C VAL A 123 -5.50 -18.45 -0.30
N LYS A 124 -5.38 -19.21 0.78
CA LYS A 124 -5.57 -18.72 2.14
C LYS A 124 -4.24 -18.69 2.87
N VAL A 125 -3.94 -17.59 3.56
CA VAL A 125 -2.75 -17.46 4.41
C VAL A 125 -3.16 -17.40 5.87
N VAL A 126 -2.44 -18.12 6.74
CA VAL A 126 -2.65 -18.11 8.18
C VAL A 126 -1.38 -17.56 8.84
N PRO A 127 -1.49 -16.56 9.72
CA PRO A 127 -2.71 -15.88 10.15
C PRO A 127 -3.26 -14.95 9.06
N GLU A 128 -4.53 -14.56 9.17
CA GLU A 128 -5.09 -13.48 8.36
C GLU A 128 -4.43 -12.15 8.75
N GLN A 129 -4.24 -11.27 7.77
CA GLN A 129 -3.70 -9.93 8.03
C GLN A 129 -4.53 -9.18 9.07
N LEU A 130 -3.86 -8.53 10.00
CA LEU A 130 -4.46 -7.57 10.91
C LEU A 130 -4.00 -6.17 10.54
N ASP A 131 -4.68 -5.57 9.59
CA ASP A 131 -4.51 -4.16 9.26
C ASP A 131 -5.77 -3.41 9.72
N LEU A 132 -5.58 -2.51 10.68
CA LEU A 132 -6.64 -1.70 11.29
C LEU A 132 -6.68 -0.28 10.72
N ARG A 133 -5.72 0.09 9.89
CA ARG A 133 -5.62 1.41 9.28
C ARG A 133 -6.77 1.63 8.29
N GLY A 134 -7.29 2.84 8.29
CA GLY A 134 -8.43 3.24 7.46
C GLY A 134 -9.80 2.79 7.98
N LEU A 135 -9.84 2.02 9.07
CA LEU A 135 -11.10 1.65 9.70
C LEU A 135 -11.59 2.76 10.64
N PRO A 136 -12.91 2.94 10.79
CA PRO A 136 -13.47 3.67 11.91
C PRO A 136 -12.93 3.11 13.23
N LEU A 137 -12.58 3.98 14.19
CA LEU A 137 -11.93 3.54 15.43
C LEU A 137 -12.76 2.48 16.18
N GLY A 138 -14.08 2.61 16.22
CA GLY A 138 -14.96 1.62 16.85
C GLY A 138 -14.86 0.23 16.22
N GLU A 139 -14.80 0.17 14.89
CA GLU A 139 -14.60 -1.09 14.16
C GLU A 139 -13.21 -1.69 14.38
N ALA A 140 -12.17 -0.86 14.34
CA ALA A 140 -10.79 -1.29 14.58
C ALA A 140 -10.65 -1.91 15.98
N VAL A 141 -11.24 -1.27 17.00
CA VAL A 141 -11.27 -1.78 18.39
C VAL A 141 -12.01 -3.12 18.45
N ALA A 142 -13.16 -3.24 17.80
CA ALA A 142 -13.94 -4.48 17.79
C ALA A 142 -13.16 -5.62 17.12
N ARG A 143 -12.52 -5.38 15.96
CA ARG A 143 -11.70 -6.37 15.24
C ARG A 143 -10.50 -6.83 16.07
N ALA A 144 -9.79 -5.92 16.72
CA ALA A 144 -8.65 -6.25 17.58
C ALA A 144 -9.09 -7.09 18.79
N LYS A 145 -10.18 -6.69 19.47
CA LYS A 145 -10.73 -7.43 20.61
C LYS A 145 -11.22 -8.83 20.22
N ALA A 146 -11.83 -8.99 19.04
CA ALA A 146 -12.24 -10.31 18.54
C ALA A 146 -11.05 -11.29 18.37
N ARG A 147 -9.82 -10.76 18.25
CA ARG A 147 -8.57 -11.55 18.23
C ARG A 147 -7.88 -11.64 19.59
N GLY A 148 -8.55 -11.23 20.68
CA GLY A 148 -8.01 -11.27 22.03
C GLY A 148 -6.95 -10.21 22.33
N LEU A 149 -6.84 -9.16 21.51
CA LEU A 149 -5.82 -8.13 21.64
C LEU A 149 -6.26 -7.00 22.57
N ARG A 150 -5.30 -6.45 23.32
CA ARG A 150 -5.47 -5.21 24.06
C ARG A 150 -5.27 -4.02 23.12
N VAL A 151 -6.22 -3.08 23.09
CA VAL A 151 -6.12 -1.86 22.27
C VAL A 151 -5.76 -0.67 23.14
N LEU A 152 -4.80 0.13 22.66
CA LEU A 152 -4.38 1.42 23.22
C LEU A 152 -4.65 2.47 22.15
N ALA A 153 -5.74 3.21 22.25
CA ALA A 153 -6.07 4.30 21.33
C ALA A 153 -5.57 5.64 21.92
N ASP A 154 -5.11 6.53 21.06
CA ASP A 154 -4.69 7.89 21.39
C ASP A 154 -5.86 8.79 21.78
N ASN A 155 -7.09 8.40 21.44
CA ASN A 155 -8.31 9.08 21.80
C ASN A 155 -9.33 8.10 22.37
N ARG A 156 -10.15 8.55 23.34
CA ARG A 156 -11.21 7.76 23.94
C ARG A 156 -12.55 7.91 23.21
N ASP A 157 -12.73 9.02 22.49
CA ASP A 157 -13.87 9.22 21.64
C ASP A 157 -13.72 8.37 20.38
N VAL A 158 -14.63 7.42 20.19
CA VAL A 158 -14.60 6.48 19.07
C VAL A 158 -15.41 6.96 17.88
N ASP A 159 -16.30 7.95 18.09
CA ASP A 159 -17.18 8.45 17.04
C ASP A 159 -16.45 9.43 16.13
N GLY A 160 -16.68 9.30 14.82
CA GLY A 160 -16.13 10.22 13.82
C GLY A 160 -14.61 10.16 13.66
N ARG A 161 -13.93 9.14 14.19
CA ARG A 161 -12.46 8.98 14.03
C ARG A 161 -12.10 7.78 13.17
N VAL A 162 -11.02 7.93 12.42
CA VAL A 162 -10.44 6.89 11.57
C VAL A 162 -8.99 6.60 11.99
N VAL A 163 -8.61 5.32 11.95
CA VAL A 163 -7.25 4.88 12.28
C VAL A 163 -6.31 5.25 11.13
N ILE A 164 -5.25 6.00 11.42
CA ILE A 164 -4.23 6.40 10.44
C ILE A 164 -2.95 5.58 10.58
N ASP A 165 -2.66 5.06 11.79
CA ASP A 165 -1.48 4.23 12.05
C ASP A 165 -1.74 3.22 13.17
N GLN A 166 -1.01 2.10 13.13
CA GLN A 166 -1.00 1.08 14.17
C GLN A 166 0.43 0.70 14.56
N ASN A 167 0.65 0.46 15.84
CA ASN A 167 1.94 0.04 16.37
C ASN A 167 1.75 -1.13 17.38
N PRO A 168 2.37 -2.31 17.17
CA PRO A 168 3.25 -2.67 16.05
C PRO A 168 2.57 -2.59 14.67
N ALA A 169 3.39 -2.39 13.63
CA ALA A 169 2.89 -2.20 12.26
C ALA A 169 2.56 -3.53 11.55
N THR A 170 3.08 -4.67 12.03
CA THR A 170 2.92 -5.97 11.37
C THR A 170 2.07 -6.93 12.19
N THR A 171 1.33 -7.76 11.50
CA THR A 171 0.42 -8.75 12.10
C THR A 171 1.11 -9.66 13.12
N LEU A 172 2.30 -10.20 12.80
CA LEU A 172 3.00 -11.11 13.70
C LEU A 172 3.50 -10.41 14.99
N GLU A 173 3.96 -9.17 14.88
CA GLU A 173 4.39 -8.39 16.05
C GLU A 173 3.20 -8.10 16.97
N VAL A 174 2.06 -7.68 16.40
CA VAL A 174 0.82 -7.44 17.16
C VAL A 174 0.38 -8.71 17.90
N LEU A 175 0.36 -9.85 17.19
CA LEU A 175 -0.04 -11.13 17.79
C LEU A 175 0.94 -11.57 18.90
N LYS A 176 2.24 -11.35 18.72
CA LYS A 176 3.26 -11.64 19.74
C LYS A 176 3.12 -10.79 20.98
N GLU A 177 2.86 -9.47 20.79
CA GLU A 177 2.71 -8.55 21.93
C GLU A 177 1.35 -8.65 22.63
N GLY A 178 0.34 -9.22 21.96
CA GLY A 178 -1.03 -9.30 22.48
C GLY A 178 -1.71 -7.92 22.62
N LYS A 179 -1.14 -6.88 22.01
CA LYS A 179 -1.63 -5.49 22.08
C LYS A 179 -1.35 -4.74 20.79
N VAL A 180 -2.13 -3.67 20.54
CA VAL A 180 -1.91 -2.72 19.47
C VAL A 180 -2.22 -1.30 19.92
N ALA A 181 -1.34 -0.35 19.63
CA ALA A 181 -1.58 1.07 19.79
C ALA A 181 -2.11 1.64 18.47
N LEU A 182 -3.15 2.47 18.53
CA LEU A 182 -3.79 3.08 17.37
C LEU A 182 -3.68 4.59 17.45
N SER A 183 -3.17 5.19 16.38
CA SER A 183 -3.21 6.64 16.16
C SER A 183 -4.39 6.98 15.25
N THR A 184 -5.11 8.04 15.57
CA THR A 184 -6.35 8.38 14.88
C THR A 184 -6.42 9.85 14.49
N VAL A 185 -7.24 10.14 13.49
CA VAL A 185 -7.60 11.51 13.08
C VAL A 185 -9.12 11.62 13.01
N ALA A 186 -9.67 12.81 13.22
CA ALA A 186 -11.08 13.03 12.97
C ALA A 186 -11.39 12.83 11.48
N LEU A 187 -12.49 12.19 11.15
CA LEU A 187 -12.84 11.91 9.74
C LEU A 187 -13.13 13.23 8.98
N GLU A 188 -13.56 14.25 9.68
CA GLU A 188 -13.75 15.59 9.14
C GLU A 188 -12.46 16.26 8.69
N ASP A 189 -11.29 15.86 9.27
CA ASP A 189 -9.97 16.35 8.89
C ASP A 189 -9.34 15.58 7.71
N VAL A 190 -9.98 14.50 7.24
CA VAL A 190 -9.51 13.72 6.08
C VAL A 190 -10.11 14.31 4.81
N ILE A 191 -9.28 14.61 3.82
CA ILE A 191 -9.69 15.16 2.54
C ILE A 191 -9.90 14.02 1.53
N ASP A 192 -11.07 13.95 0.95
CA ASP A 192 -11.39 13.00 -0.11
C ASP A 192 -10.88 13.50 -1.45
N ILE A 193 -10.24 12.59 -2.20
CA ILE A 193 -9.72 12.84 -3.54
C ILE A 193 -10.14 11.71 -4.49
N THR A 194 -10.25 12.04 -5.78
CA THR A 194 -10.27 11.03 -6.86
C THR A 194 -8.96 11.06 -7.62
N LEU A 195 -8.55 9.91 -8.18
CA LEU A 195 -7.34 9.78 -8.98
C LEU A 195 -7.68 9.35 -10.41
N ASP A 196 -6.97 9.92 -11.38
CA ASP A 196 -7.18 9.71 -12.81
C ASP A 196 -6.29 8.57 -13.33
N TYR A 197 -6.80 7.34 -13.24
CA TYR A 197 -6.11 6.15 -13.73
C TYR A 197 -6.14 5.99 -15.24
N GLU A 198 -7.06 6.70 -15.93
CA GLU A 198 -7.20 6.61 -17.37
C GLU A 198 -6.13 7.45 -18.08
N HIS A 199 -5.94 8.70 -17.66
CA HIS A 199 -5.05 9.64 -18.33
C HIS A 199 -3.68 9.79 -17.68
N ALA A 200 -3.54 9.45 -16.39
CA ALA A 200 -2.29 9.61 -15.64
C ALA A 200 -1.83 8.35 -14.87
N PRO A 201 -1.98 7.11 -15.39
CA PRO A 201 -1.69 5.90 -14.64
C PRO A 201 -0.25 5.81 -14.13
N ARG A 202 0.72 6.36 -14.89
CA ARG A 202 2.13 6.35 -14.52
C ARG A 202 2.47 7.34 -13.41
N GLN A 203 1.63 8.37 -13.19
CA GLN A 203 1.83 9.39 -12.15
C GLN A 203 1.00 9.10 -10.91
N VAL A 204 -0.17 8.48 -11.06
CA VAL A 204 -1.00 8.03 -9.95
C VAL A 204 -0.25 7.02 -9.06
N ASP A 205 0.44 6.02 -9.65
CA ASP A 205 1.18 5.01 -8.86
C ASP A 205 2.28 5.64 -7.98
N PRO A 206 3.21 6.47 -8.49
CA PRO A 206 4.17 7.18 -7.65
C PRO A 206 3.55 8.10 -6.60
N PHE A 207 2.46 8.81 -6.93
CA PHE A 207 1.74 9.65 -5.98
C PHE A 207 1.20 8.82 -4.82
N ARG A 208 0.50 7.72 -5.10
CA ARG A 208 -0.02 6.81 -4.06
C ARG A 208 1.09 6.25 -3.16
N ARG A 209 2.25 5.93 -3.73
CA ARG A 209 3.41 5.48 -2.95
C ARG A 209 3.97 6.57 -2.05
N SER A 210 4.10 7.79 -2.58
CA SER A 210 4.67 8.92 -1.83
C SER A 210 3.77 9.41 -0.70
N THR A 211 2.47 9.19 -0.81
CA THR A 211 1.45 9.56 0.18
C THR A 211 1.06 8.40 1.11
N GLY A 212 1.49 7.16 0.82
CA GLY A 212 1.15 5.97 1.59
C GLY A 212 -0.17 5.29 1.18
N LEU A 213 -0.93 5.84 0.22
CA LEU A 213 -2.19 5.28 -0.27
C LEU A 213 -2.06 3.88 -0.90
N THR A 214 -0.86 3.43 -1.23
CA THR A 214 -0.61 2.07 -1.70
C THR A 214 -0.80 1.03 -0.61
N LEU A 215 -0.42 1.37 0.64
CA LEU A 215 -0.39 0.45 1.79
C LEU A 215 -1.46 0.75 2.84
N SER A 216 -2.15 1.88 2.73
CA SER A 216 -3.18 2.31 3.68
C SER A 216 -4.32 3.02 2.93
N PRO A 217 -5.58 2.84 3.34
CA PRO A 217 -6.70 3.61 2.81
C PRO A 217 -6.60 5.12 3.08
N ILE A 218 -5.89 5.52 4.13
CA ILE A 218 -5.60 6.91 4.47
C ILE A 218 -4.13 7.18 4.19
N GLY A 219 -3.87 8.07 3.26
CA GLY A 219 -2.54 8.60 2.96
C GLY A 219 -2.28 9.91 3.69
N SER A 220 -1.06 10.41 3.58
CA SER A 220 -0.70 11.72 4.13
C SER A 220 0.29 12.45 3.24
N MET A 221 0.26 13.77 3.29
CA MET A 221 1.25 14.62 2.64
C MET A 221 1.51 15.89 3.45
N PRO A 222 2.77 16.34 3.56
CA PRO A 222 3.09 17.61 4.19
C PRO A 222 2.48 18.76 3.42
N PHE A 223 1.75 19.62 4.10
CA PHE A 223 1.29 20.87 3.53
C PHE A 223 2.46 21.85 3.53
N PHE A 224 2.69 22.50 2.40
CA PHE A 224 3.85 23.35 2.21
C PHE A 224 3.48 24.83 2.31
N TYR A 225 2.47 25.25 1.56
CA TYR A 225 2.11 26.67 1.48
C TYR A 225 0.69 26.88 0.92
N ASN A 226 0.03 27.92 1.41
CA ASN A 226 -1.21 28.46 0.86
C ASN A 226 -0.92 29.85 0.27
N ILE A 227 -1.35 30.07 -0.96
CA ILE A 227 -1.23 31.37 -1.64
C ILE A 227 -2.65 31.95 -1.82
N ASP A 228 -3.00 32.89 -0.94
CA ASP A 228 -4.22 33.72 -1.00
C ASP A 228 -5.53 32.91 -1.14
N ASP A 229 -5.57 31.69 -0.58
CA ASP A 229 -6.68 30.73 -0.74
C ASP A 229 -7.02 30.35 -2.18
N GLU A 230 -6.13 30.70 -3.11
CA GLU A 230 -6.25 30.33 -4.51
C GLU A 230 -5.41 29.12 -4.88
N MET A 231 -4.28 28.89 -4.20
CA MET A 231 -3.38 27.79 -4.52
C MET A 231 -2.84 27.13 -3.24
N TYR A 232 -3.05 25.82 -3.14
CA TYR A 232 -2.62 24.96 -2.03
C TYR A 232 -1.52 24.05 -2.50
N LEU A 233 -0.34 24.14 -1.89
CA LEU A 233 0.85 23.37 -2.26
C LEU A 233 1.20 22.34 -1.19
N PHE A 234 1.52 21.13 -1.64
CA PHE A 234 1.90 20.00 -0.80
C PHE A 234 3.23 19.43 -1.28
N LYS A 235 4.00 18.85 -0.38
CA LYS A 235 5.33 18.31 -0.69
C LYS A 235 5.48 16.86 -0.26
N PRO A 236 4.78 15.90 -0.89
CA PRO A 236 4.96 14.49 -0.64
C PRO A 236 6.37 14.05 -1.01
N LYS A 237 6.90 13.04 -0.30
CA LYS A 237 8.27 12.55 -0.51
C LYS A 237 8.30 11.49 -1.60
N PHE A 238 8.51 11.89 -2.83
CA PHE A 238 8.81 10.94 -3.91
C PHE A 238 10.19 10.33 -3.73
N ALA A 239 10.33 9.03 -3.96
CA ALA A 239 11.63 8.37 -3.95
C ALA A 239 12.52 8.93 -5.07
N SER A 240 13.84 9.05 -4.81
CA SER A 240 14.80 9.67 -5.73
C SER A 240 14.93 8.95 -7.08
N ASN A 241 14.64 7.65 -7.11
CA ASN A 241 14.68 6.81 -8.31
C ASN A 241 13.37 6.74 -9.08
N VAL A 242 12.35 7.49 -8.67
CA VAL A 242 11.08 7.59 -9.39
C VAL A 242 11.16 8.71 -10.40
N ASN A 243 10.79 8.47 -11.64
CA ASN A 243 10.66 9.50 -12.67
C ASN A 243 9.21 10.00 -12.71
N ILE A 244 9.04 11.31 -12.61
CA ILE A 244 7.74 11.99 -12.80
C ILE A 244 7.73 12.56 -14.21
N ILE A 245 7.59 11.67 -15.21
CA ILE A 245 7.60 12.05 -16.61
C ILE A 245 6.34 12.87 -16.97
N PRO A 246 6.39 13.72 -18.02
CA PRO A 246 5.20 14.37 -18.56
C PRO A 246 4.15 13.33 -18.98
N GLU A 247 2.97 13.42 -18.38
CA GLU A 247 1.79 12.59 -18.64
C GLU A 247 0.55 13.41 -18.25
N ASN A 248 -0.53 13.35 -18.98
CA ASN A 248 -1.73 14.18 -18.76
C ASN A 248 -1.41 15.68 -18.54
N VAL A 249 -0.54 16.21 -19.41
CA VAL A 249 -0.12 17.61 -19.37
C VAL A 249 -1.23 18.49 -19.94
N PRO A 250 -1.71 19.51 -19.20
CA PRO A 250 -2.76 20.41 -19.69
C PRO A 250 -2.34 21.18 -20.96
N LYS A 251 -3.27 21.41 -21.87
CA LYS A 251 -3.11 22.27 -23.05
C LYS A 251 -3.98 23.53 -22.97
N GLN A 252 -4.77 23.61 -21.93
CA GLN A 252 -5.73 24.67 -21.64
C GLN A 252 -5.94 24.75 -20.13
N PRO A 253 -6.56 25.81 -19.60
CA PRO A 253 -6.89 25.92 -18.20
C PRO A 253 -7.60 24.66 -17.68
N VAL A 254 -7.15 24.15 -16.53
CA VAL A 254 -7.77 22.99 -15.90
C VAL A 254 -8.91 23.41 -14.97
N PRO A 255 -9.91 22.56 -14.75
CA PRO A 255 -10.99 22.88 -13.81
C PRO A 255 -10.45 23.21 -12.42
N PRO A 256 -11.10 24.10 -11.67
CA PRO A 256 -10.80 24.32 -10.26
C PRO A 256 -10.76 23.01 -9.47
N TYR A 257 -9.93 22.96 -8.42
CA TYR A 257 -9.71 21.83 -7.54
C TYR A 257 -9.11 20.58 -8.20
N SER A 258 -8.62 20.68 -9.44
CA SER A 258 -7.79 19.64 -10.04
C SER A 258 -6.53 19.45 -9.22
N LEU A 259 -6.22 18.17 -8.90
CA LEU A 259 -5.01 17.77 -8.21
C LEU A 259 -3.92 17.49 -9.24
N ALA A 260 -2.76 18.11 -9.07
CA ALA A 260 -1.67 17.96 -10.03
C ALA A 260 -0.30 17.80 -9.35
N VAL A 261 0.67 17.23 -10.08
CA VAL A 261 2.06 17.03 -9.63
C VAL A 261 3.02 17.66 -10.64
N THR A 262 4.01 18.41 -10.16
CA THR A 262 5.11 18.95 -10.97
C THR A 262 5.99 17.82 -11.49
N ASN A 263 6.19 17.78 -12.80
CA ASN A 263 6.99 16.75 -13.48
C ASN A 263 8.50 17.08 -13.51
N ASP A 264 9.30 16.14 -14.04
CA ASP A 264 10.77 16.21 -14.07
C ASP A 264 11.33 17.35 -14.95
N ALA A 265 10.48 18.02 -15.75
CA ALA A 265 10.90 19.17 -16.56
C ALA A 265 11.14 20.44 -15.71
N ARG A 266 10.79 20.42 -14.42
CA ARG A 266 10.87 21.59 -13.52
C ARG A 266 11.65 21.29 -12.25
N LYS A 267 12.22 22.35 -11.64
CA LYS A 267 13.01 22.26 -10.40
C LYS A 267 12.15 21.85 -9.19
N ALA A 268 10.88 22.28 -9.16
CA ALA A 268 9.94 21.92 -8.10
C ALA A 268 9.33 20.51 -8.26
N ARG A 269 10.05 19.60 -8.90
CA ARG A 269 9.67 18.22 -9.13
C ARG A 269 9.00 17.58 -7.90
N GLY A 270 7.83 16.97 -8.11
CA GLY A 270 7.07 16.30 -7.05
C GLY A 270 6.25 17.24 -6.17
N MET A 271 6.32 18.56 -6.35
CA MET A 271 5.36 19.47 -5.74
C MET A 271 3.96 19.09 -6.21
N THR A 272 3.06 18.90 -5.28
CA THR A 272 1.66 18.62 -5.55
C THR A 272 0.85 19.89 -5.30
N GLY A 273 -0.10 20.19 -6.15
CA GLY A 273 -0.84 21.44 -6.05
C GLY A 273 -2.32 21.29 -6.42
N VAL A 274 -3.11 22.19 -5.86
CA VAL A 274 -4.55 22.38 -6.12
C VAL A 274 -4.82 23.86 -6.23
N ARG A 275 -5.58 24.29 -7.25
CA ARG A 275 -6.07 25.67 -7.36
C ARG A 275 -7.58 25.72 -7.18
N SER A 276 -8.05 26.72 -6.43
CA SER A 276 -9.48 27.01 -6.28
C SER A 276 -10.06 27.76 -7.49
N VAL A 277 -9.21 28.38 -8.30
CA VAL A 277 -9.58 29.11 -9.54
C VAL A 277 -8.75 28.61 -10.72
N ALA A 278 -9.33 28.59 -11.90
CA ALA A 278 -8.60 28.27 -13.13
C ALA A 278 -7.59 29.40 -13.45
N ASN A 279 -6.47 29.06 -14.10
CA ASN A 279 -5.47 30.01 -14.55
C ASN A 279 -5.11 29.74 -16.02
N GLU A 280 -4.89 30.79 -16.79
CA GLU A 280 -4.68 30.71 -18.26
C GLU A 280 -3.26 30.25 -18.62
N GLU A 281 -2.27 30.38 -17.71
CA GLU A 281 -0.85 30.14 -18.02
C GLU A 281 -0.22 29.05 -17.14
N TYR A 282 -0.73 28.89 -15.91
CA TYR A 282 -0.12 28.04 -14.90
C TYR A 282 -1.06 26.95 -14.42
N GLY A 283 -0.52 25.76 -14.27
CA GLY A 283 -1.24 24.61 -13.68
C GLY A 283 -1.45 24.74 -12.16
N PRO A 284 -2.12 23.75 -11.55
CA PRO A 284 -2.41 23.73 -10.11
C PRO A 284 -1.17 23.78 -9.20
N THR A 285 0.00 23.43 -9.70
CA THR A 285 1.28 23.47 -8.94
C THR A 285 2.00 24.82 -9.02
N GLY A 286 1.44 25.81 -9.74
CA GLY A 286 2.11 27.09 -10.00
C GLY A 286 3.19 27.02 -11.10
N GLU A 287 3.42 25.87 -11.71
CA GLU A 287 4.29 25.72 -12.87
C GLU A 287 3.48 25.90 -14.16
N PRO A 288 4.12 26.33 -15.27
CA PRO A 288 3.49 26.31 -16.59
C PRO A 288 2.92 24.91 -16.93
N PHE A 289 1.97 24.86 -17.86
CA PHE A 289 1.27 23.62 -18.18
C PHE A 289 2.20 22.46 -18.52
N GLU A 290 3.26 22.70 -19.31
CA GLU A 290 4.23 21.66 -19.66
C GLU A 290 4.99 21.06 -18.45
N GLY A 291 5.04 21.77 -17.32
CA GLY A 291 5.64 21.32 -16.07
C GLY A 291 4.68 20.58 -15.14
N THR A 292 3.40 20.44 -15.54
CA THR A 292 2.32 19.97 -14.67
C THR A 292 1.69 18.70 -15.21
N ASN A 293 1.49 17.70 -14.35
CA ASN A 293 0.68 16.50 -14.63
C ASN A 293 -0.59 16.56 -13.78
N VAL A 294 -1.76 16.61 -14.41
CA VAL A 294 -3.04 16.45 -13.68
C VAL A 294 -3.25 14.99 -13.37
N ILE A 295 -3.47 14.68 -12.08
CA ILE A 295 -3.55 13.30 -11.57
C ILE A 295 -4.88 12.98 -10.88
N GLY A 296 -5.79 13.94 -10.74
CA GLY A 296 -7.07 13.74 -10.06
C GLY A 296 -7.76 15.04 -9.67
N THR A 297 -8.64 14.94 -8.68
CA THR A 297 -9.46 16.06 -8.18
C THR A 297 -9.66 15.94 -6.67
N VAL A 298 -9.68 17.09 -5.98
CA VAL A 298 -10.07 17.19 -4.56
C VAL A 298 -11.59 17.34 -4.49
N LEU A 299 -12.23 16.55 -3.63
CA LEU A 299 -13.69 16.57 -3.43
C LEU A 299 -14.11 17.46 -2.26
N ASP A 300 -13.37 17.43 -1.16
CA ASP A 300 -13.66 18.20 0.07
C ASP A 300 -13.04 19.60 -0.02
N ILE A 301 -13.55 20.42 -0.91
CA ILE A 301 -13.01 21.75 -1.22
C ILE A 301 -13.06 22.71 -0.03
N ASP A 302 -14.09 22.60 0.80
CA ASP A 302 -14.30 23.48 1.96
C ASP A 302 -13.28 23.23 3.08
N LYS A 303 -12.56 22.12 3.04
CA LYS A 303 -11.50 21.79 4.01
C LYS A 303 -10.16 22.45 3.68
N LEU A 304 -9.93 22.82 2.40
CA LEU A 304 -8.65 23.38 1.96
C LEU A 304 -8.25 24.67 2.69
N PRO A 305 -9.14 25.66 2.86
CA PRO A 305 -8.82 26.90 3.58
C PRO A 305 -8.52 26.70 5.08
N LEU A 306 -8.93 25.56 5.65
CA LEU A 306 -8.74 25.24 7.06
C LEU A 306 -7.37 24.63 7.36
N ILE A 307 -6.60 24.26 6.32
CA ILE A 307 -5.29 23.64 6.47
C ILE A 307 -4.28 24.66 7.01
N LYS A 308 -3.55 24.26 8.04
CA LYS A 308 -2.51 25.09 8.65
C LYS A 308 -1.16 24.87 7.97
N ASP A 309 -0.40 25.94 7.73
CA ASP A 309 0.95 25.87 7.16
C ASP A 309 1.85 24.93 7.98
N GLY A 310 2.61 24.09 7.26
CA GLY A 310 3.53 23.14 7.87
C GLY A 310 2.86 21.91 8.53
N SER A 311 1.52 21.80 8.47
CA SER A 311 0.81 20.63 8.98
C SER A 311 0.94 19.42 8.05
N THR A 312 0.54 18.26 8.56
CA THR A 312 0.32 17.06 7.73
C THR A 312 -1.15 16.97 7.39
N VAL A 313 -1.46 16.85 6.12
CA VAL A 313 -2.81 16.65 5.62
C VAL A 313 -3.04 15.16 5.36
N PHE A 314 -4.18 14.65 5.82
CA PHE A 314 -4.61 13.28 5.57
C PHE A 314 -5.57 13.25 4.39
N ILE A 315 -5.37 12.28 3.52
CA ILE A 315 -6.15 12.13 2.29
C ILE A 315 -6.69 10.70 2.16
N ARG A 316 -7.87 10.59 1.57
CA ARG A 316 -8.49 9.31 1.24
C ARG A 316 -8.87 9.29 -0.23
N GLU A 317 -8.46 8.24 -0.93
CA GLU A 317 -8.91 7.99 -2.30
C GLU A 317 -10.32 7.41 -2.28
N VAL A 318 -11.25 8.09 -2.94
CA VAL A 318 -12.63 7.61 -3.18
C VAL A 318 -12.72 7.17 -4.64
N LYS A 319 -13.30 6.03 -4.88
CA LYS A 319 -13.61 5.61 -6.25
C LYS A 319 -14.85 6.37 -6.73
N PRO A 320 -14.84 6.87 -7.97
CA PRO A 320 -16.00 7.54 -8.57
C PRO A 320 -17.19 6.60 -8.72
#